data_04ba4b8383beebd3bac1b9ba6ff0c121
#
_entry.id   04ba4b8383beebd3bac1b9ba6ff0c121
#
_cell.length_a   1.000
_cell.length_b   1.000
_cell.length_c   1.000
_cell.angle_alpha   90.00
_cell.angle_beta   90.00
_cell.angle_gamma   90.00
#
_symmetry.space_group_name_H-M   'P 1'
#
loop_
_entity.id
_entity.type
_entity.pdbx_description
1 polymer ?
#
loop_
_entity_poly.entity_id
_entity_poly.type
_entity_poly.pdbx_seq_one_letter_code
_entity_poly.pdbx_strand_id
1 'polypeptide(L)'
;MWFDLTLEARDGSRHSVRYNPHTSECEGLSLPVNPGTFAQVARVAKDKPLGKSRTPRVLKIQLGLSCNYACSYCSQAFQIADATVSKLADVEHFLIQLDGWIADAPEKIELWGGEPFLYWAKIKRLIPALAERFPKAAFSIITNGSLLDREKLDFIVAHDIAITISHDGPGQHLRGPDPFDDPEKRRWIKALLAERPGRTGFNVVLTRGNHDLRALKAWFAEKVGPDIFVGLEGVVNVYDAATAIGTGRFEPAELNSLTWSVFEALVEDPNAFGLGERINEFYASIQRRRPIQALGQKCGMDSADAIAVDLRGNVMTCQNTGAKGAHKIGHVADFDAIALDTATHFAFREECMSCPVVQLCKG
;
A
#
# COMPACT_ATOMS: atom_id res chain seq x y z
N MET A 1 10.32 10.66 24.83
CA MET A 1 11.25 9.58 25.25
C MET A 1 12.48 9.64 24.35
N TRP A 2 13.69 9.53 24.94
CA TRP A 2 14.95 9.57 24.21
C TRP A 2 15.55 8.18 24.16
N PHE A 3 16.15 7.84 23.04
CA PHE A 3 16.89 6.59 22.83
C PHE A 3 18.36 6.91 22.54
N ASP A 4 19.25 6.20 23.18
CA ASP A 4 20.67 6.23 22.88
C ASP A 4 20.95 5.16 21.83
N LEU A 5 21.43 5.59 20.66
CA LEU A 5 21.70 4.73 19.50
C LEU A 5 23.17 4.81 19.14
N THR A 6 23.73 3.71 18.72
CA THR A 6 25.05 3.67 18.08
C THR A 6 24.85 3.40 16.59
N LEU A 7 25.23 4.36 15.77
CA LEU A 7 25.25 4.23 14.31
C LEU A 7 26.63 3.75 13.88
N GLU A 8 26.65 2.70 13.08
CA GLU A 8 27.90 2.18 12.47
C GLU A 8 27.90 2.53 10.98
N ALA A 9 28.91 3.27 10.54
CA ALA A 9 29.11 3.63 9.14
C ALA A 9 29.80 2.48 8.38
N ARG A 10 29.80 2.57 7.04
CA ARG A 10 30.41 1.55 6.17
C ARG A 10 31.92 1.35 6.40
N ASP A 11 32.62 2.38 6.86
CA ASP A 11 34.04 2.35 7.18
C ASP A 11 34.34 1.78 8.58
N GLY A 12 33.30 1.31 9.30
CA GLY A 12 33.38 0.80 10.67
C GLY A 12 33.42 1.90 11.74
N SER A 13 33.35 3.16 11.35
CA SER A 13 33.27 4.25 12.35
C SER A 13 31.92 4.21 13.08
N ARG A 14 31.95 4.57 14.39
CA ARG A 14 30.77 4.52 15.24
C ARG A 14 30.44 5.91 15.76
N HIS A 15 29.18 6.26 15.70
CA HIS A 15 28.66 7.53 16.16
C HIS A 15 27.56 7.32 17.20
N SER A 16 27.70 7.90 18.36
CA SER A 16 26.64 7.90 19.38
C SER A 16 25.63 9.01 19.08
N VAL A 17 24.37 8.65 19.05
CA VAL A 17 23.25 9.53 18.71
C VAL A 17 22.16 9.38 19.74
N ARG A 18 21.59 10.49 20.21
CA ARG A 18 20.35 10.49 20.99
C ARG A 18 19.19 10.89 20.10
N TYR A 19 18.17 10.08 20.06
CA TYR A 19 17.03 10.27 19.17
C TYR A 19 15.71 10.23 19.92
N ASN A 20 14.84 11.21 19.66
CA ASN A 20 13.48 11.25 20.16
C ASN A 20 12.49 11.02 19.01
N PRO A 21 11.92 9.82 18.87
CA PRO A 21 11.00 9.51 17.79
C PRO A 21 9.67 10.27 17.85
N HIS A 22 9.29 10.83 19.00
CA HIS A 22 8.05 11.60 19.14
C HIS A 22 8.15 13.02 18.57
N THR A 23 9.35 13.60 18.64
CA THR A 23 9.61 14.97 18.18
C THR A 23 10.51 15.02 16.94
N SER A 24 11.08 13.88 16.55
CA SER A 24 12.14 13.74 15.53
C SER A 24 13.39 14.54 15.86
N GLU A 25 13.63 14.86 17.11
CA GLU A 25 14.87 15.49 17.57
C GLU A 25 16.01 14.47 17.59
N CYS A 26 17.16 14.89 17.10
CA CYS A 26 18.36 14.07 17.05
C CYS A 26 19.54 14.91 17.54
N GLU A 27 20.30 14.37 18.51
CA GLU A 27 21.55 14.94 19.02
C GLU A 27 22.71 14.02 18.62
N GLY A 28 23.90 14.61 18.41
CA GLY A 28 25.08 13.84 18.01
C GLY A 28 25.28 13.70 16.48
N LEU A 29 24.33 14.18 15.67
CA LEU A 29 24.45 14.29 14.23
C LEU A 29 24.31 15.75 13.81
N SER A 30 25.22 16.23 12.96
CA SER A 30 25.10 17.53 12.31
C SER A 30 24.21 17.40 11.07
N LEU A 31 22.91 17.39 11.29
CA LEU A 31 21.93 17.40 10.19
C LEU A 31 21.40 18.82 10.00
N PRO A 32 21.27 19.30 8.76
CA PRO A 32 20.62 20.58 8.50
C PRO A 32 19.17 20.51 8.97
N VAL A 33 18.83 21.29 9.98
CA VAL A 33 17.47 21.37 10.53
C VAL A 33 16.79 22.60 9.93
N ASN A 34 15.64 22.41 9.31
CA ASN A 34 14.79 23.50 8.85
C ASN A 34 13.45 23.49 9.60
N PRO A 35 13.36 24.08 10.79
CA PRO A 35 12.16 24.03 11.62
C PRO A 35 11.01 24.92 11.13
N GLY A 36 11.24 25.83 10.17
CA GLY A 36 10.28 26.85 9.73
C GLY A 36 9.00 26.34 9.07
N THR A 37 8.98 25.06 8.65
CA THR A 37 7.83 24.48 7.94
C THR A 37 6.86 23.70 8.83
N PHE A 38 7.13 23.54 10.14
CA PHE A 38 6.41 22.61 11.01
C PHE A 38 5.30 23.17 11.88
N ALA A 39 5.31 24.45 12.14
CA ALA A 39 4.24 25.09 12.92
C ALA A 39 2.86 24.98 12.26
N GLN A 40 2.81 24.64 10.97
CA GLN A 40 1.57 24.59 10.16
C GLN A 40 1.12 23.17 9.79
N VAL A 41 1.83 22.11 10.20
CA VAL A 41 1.42 20.75 9.83
C VAL A 41 0.26 20.30 10.71
N ALA A 42 -0.85 19.90 10.09
CA ALA A 42 -2.00 19.33 10.78
C ALA A 42 -1.56 18.13 11.62
N ARG A 43 -2.00 18.12 12.89
CA ARG A 43 -1.70 17.03 13.84
C ARG A 43 -2.96 16.23 14.09
N VAL A 44 -2.80 14.92 14.08
CA VAL A 44 -3.86 14.01 14.53
C VAL A 44 -4.05 14.17 16.04
N ALA A 45 -5.30 14.29 16.50
CA ALA A 45 -5.66 14.29 17.91
C ALA A 45 -6.54 13.05 18.19
N LYS A 46 -6.37 12.45 19.38
CA LYS A 46 -7.03 11.20 19.76
C LYS A 46 -8.55 11.30 19.78
N ASP A 47 -9.06 12.47 20.14
CA ASP A 47 -10.48 12.79 20.35
C ASP A 47 -11.10 13.61 19.22
N LYS A 48 -10.37 13.78 18.11
CA LYS A 48 -10.83 14.55 16.96
C LYS A 48 -10.83 13.69 15.71
N PRO A 49 -11.93 13.02 15.37
CA PRO A 49 -12.05 12.23 14.15
C PRO A 49 -11.68 13.03 12.90
N LEU A 50 -11.13 12.35 11.91
CA LEU A 50 -10.73 12.96 10.63
C LEU A 50 -11.81 12.73 9.59
N GLY A 51 -12.30 13.81 9.00
CA GLY A 51 -13.15 13.78 7.81
C GLY A 51 -12.36 13.46 6.54
N LYS A 52 -13.09 13.38 5.42
CA LYS A 52 -12.53 13.23 4.08
C LYS A 52 -12.74 14.50 3.25
N SER A 53 -11.85 14.74 2.29
CA SER A 53 -11.93 15.88 1.39
C SER A 53 -12.83 15.56 0.18
N ARG A 54 -13.65 16.53 -0.25
CA ARG A 54 -14.36 16.48 -1.53
C ARG A 54 -13.45 16.69 -2.75
N THR A 55 -12.18 17.02 -2.51
CA THR A 55 -11.11 17.13 -3.51
C THR A 55 -10.03 16.08 -3.23
N PRO A 56 -10.36 14.78 -3.33
CA PRO A 56 -9.40 13.74 -2.99
C PRO A 56 -8.27 13.71 -4.02
N ARG A 57 -7.04 13.63 -3.54
CA ARG A 57 -5.87 13.40 -4.40
C ARG A 57 -5.84 11.95 -4.90
N VAL A 58 -6.23 10.99 -4.03
CA VAL A 58 -6.27 9.57 -4.36
C VAL A 58 -7.66 8.99 -4.12
N LEU A 59 -8.27 8.47 -5.17
CA LEU A 59 -9.55 7.75 -5.11
C LEU A 59 -9.30 6.25 -5.32
N LYS A 60 -9.61 5.45 -4.31
CA LYS A 60 -9.50 3.98 -4.35
C LYS A 60 -10.91 3.39 -4.45
N ILE A 61 -11.20 2.74 -5.58
CA ILE A 61 -12.53 2.16 -5.85
C ILE A 61 -12.46 0.65 -5.66
N GLN A 62 -13.19 0.13 -4.69
CA GLN A 62 -13.32 -1.30 -4.45
C GLN A 62 -14.41 -1.90 -5.34
N LEU A 63 -14.01 -2.78 -6.26
CA LEU A 63 -14.90 -3.46 -7.22
C LEU A 63 -15.68 -4.61 -6.59
N GLY A 64 -15.12 -5.19 -5.52
CA GLY A 64 -15.61 -6.36 -4.81
C GLY A 64 -14.45 -7.13 -4.17
N LEU A 65 -14.76 -8.10 -3.31
CA LEU A 65 -13.77 -8.82 -2.50
C LEU A 65 -13.52 -10.26 -2.94
N SER A 66 -14.22 -10.77 -3.97
CA SER A 66 -13.94 -12.11 -4.51
C SER A 66 -12.55 -12.17 -5.13
N CYS A 67 -11.87 -13.27 -4.90
CA CYS A 67 -10.56 -13.56 -5.45
C CYS A 67 -10.50 -15.01 -5.93
N ASN A 68 -9.72 -15.27 -6.98
CA ASN A 68 -9.46 -16.61 -7.48
C ASN A 68 -8.21 -17.26 -6.85
N TYR A 69 -7.53 -16.55 -5.93
CA TYR A 69 -6.46 -17.07 -5.07
C TYR A 69 -6.92 -17.10 -3.61
N ALA A 70 -6.26 -17.95 -2.82
CA ALA A 70 -6.50 -18.11 -1.38
C ALA A 70 -5.19 -17.96 -0.60
N CYS A 71 -4.56 -16.77 -0.72
CA CYS A 71 -3.28 -16.49 -0.05
C CYS A 71 -3.40 -16.77 1.45
N SER A 72 -2.47 -17.56 2.00
CA SER A 72 -2.48 -17.96 3.41
C SER A 72 -2.37 -16.80 4.41
N TYR A 73 -1.86 -15.66 3.97
CA TYR A 73 -1.69 -14.42 4.75
C TYR A 73 -2.69 -13.32 4.34
N CYS A 74 -3.68 -13.60 3.51
CA CYS A 74 -4.58 -12.57 2.98
C CYS A 74 -5.35 -11.87 4.09
N SER A 75 -5.23 -10.55 4.18
CA SER A 75 -6.00 -9.75 5.13
C SER A 75 -7.52 -9.78 4.87
N GLN A 76 -7.93 -10.20 3.66
CA GLN A 76 -9.32 -10.32 3.23
C GLN A 76 -9.86 -11.75 3.33
N ALA A 77 -9.10 -12.72 3.84
CA ALA A 77 -9.46 -14.15 3.80
C ALA A 77 -10.86 -14.46 4.35
N PHE A 78 -11.29 -13.76 5.41
CA PHE A 78 -12.62 -13.91 6.01
C PHE A 78 -13.74 -13.19 5.23
N GLN A 79 -13.39 -12.36 4.24
CA GLN A 79 -14.36 -11.57 3.44
C GLN A 79 -14.51 -12.08 2.00
N ILE A 80 -13.64 -12.96 1.53
CA ILE A 80 -13.63 -13.47 0.14
C ILE A 80 -14.96 -14.15 -0.23
N ALA A 81 -15.62 -14.80 0.73
CA ALA A 81 -16.92 -15.44 0.54
C ALA A 81 -18.13 -14.50 0.63
N ASP A 82 -17.90 -13.19 0.83
CA ASP A 82 -19.00 -12.21 0.92
C ASP A 82 -19.57 -11.92 -0.48
N ALA A 83 -20.57 -12.69 -0.86
CA ALA A 83 -21.28 -12.55 -2.15
C ALA A 83 -22.18 -11.29 -2.23
N THR A 84 -22.28 -10.48 -1.17
CA THR A 84 -23.05 -9.21 -1.19
C THR A 84 -22.37 -8.13 -2.01
N VAL A 85 -21.39 -8.48 -2.74
CA VAL A 85 -20.53 -7.64 -3.54
C VAL A 85 -21.29 -7.01 -4.71
N SER A 86 -20.96 -5.77 -5.00
CA SER A 86 -21.51 -4.90 -6.03
C SER A 86 -21.83 -5.61 -7.35
N LYS A 87 -23.01 -5.30 -7.90
CA LYS A 87 -23.45 -5.75 -9.23
C LYS A 87 -22.94 -4.79 -10.30
N LEU A 88 -23.06 -5.16 -11.58
CA LEU A 88 -22.73 -4.26 -12.68
C LEU A 88 -23.59 -2.98 -12.66
N ALA A 89 -24.87 -3.10 -12.25
CA ALA A 89 -25.76 -1.94 -12.08
C ALA A 89 -25.26 -0.93 -11.03
N ASP A 90 -24.51 -1.37 -10.03
CA ASP A 90 -23.93 -0.48 -9.02
C ASP A 90 -22.88 0.47 -9.64
N VAL A 91 -22.27 0.11 -10.78
CA VAL A 91 -21.33 0.99 -11.51
C VAL A 91 -22.04 2.25 -12.03
N GLU A 92 -23.20 2.09 -12.65
CA GLU A 92 -23.97 3.23 -13.18
C GLU A 92 -24.41 4.16 -12.04
N HIS A 93 -24.89 3.55 -10.96
CA HIS A 93 -25.30 4.30 -9.77
C HIS A 93 -24.10 5.06 -9.15
N PHE A 94 -22.95 4.43 -9.04
CA PHE A 94 -21.73 5.05 -8.55
C PHE A 94 -21.30 6.24 -9.41
N LEU A 95 -21.31 6.08 -10.75
CA LEU A 95 -20.95 7.14 -11.68
C LEU A 95 -21.87 8.35 -11.59
N ILE A 96 -23.19 8.12 -11.43
CA ILE A 96 -24.18 9.19 -11.25
C ILE A 96 -23.96 9.94 -9.92
N GLN A 97 -23.59 9.23 -8.86
CA GLN A 97 -23.38 9.84 -7.55
C GLN A 97 -22.10 10.70 -7.44
N LEU A 98 -21.13 10.51 -8.33
CA LEU A 98 -19.83 11.21 -8.25
C LEU A 98 -19.97 12.73 -8.12
N ASP A 99 -20.91 13.36 -8.87
CA ASP A 99 -21.14 14.80 -8.84
C ASP A 99 -21.58 15.32 -7.47
N GLY A 100 -22.20 14.47 -6.68
CA GLY A 100 -22.71 14.85 -5.35
C GLY A 100 -21.62 14.98 -4.29
N TRP A 101 -20.43 14.41 -4.51
CA TRP A 101 -19.41 14.33 -3.44
C TRP A 101 -17.96 14.58 -3.89
N ILE A 102 -17.62 14.49 -5.18
CA ILE A 102 -16.31 14.91 -5.69
C ILE A 102 -16.43 16.31 -6.29
N ALA A 103 -15.71 17.27 -5.71
CA ALA A 103 -15.69 18.66 -6.16
C ALA A 103 -14.57 18.94 -7.17
N ASP A 104 -13.48 18.16 -7.18
CA ASP A 104 -12.37 18.32 -8.11
C ASP A 104 -11.79 16.95 -8.51
N ALA A 105 -11.06 16.91 -9.64
CA ALA A 105 -10.50 15.70 -10.21
C ALA A 105 -9.41 15.10 -9.32
N PRO A 106 -9.48 13.80 -9.00
CA PRO A 106 -8.38 13.08 -8.37
C PRO A 106 -7.12 13.08 -9.26
N GLU A 107 -5.95 13.14 -8.66
CA GLU A 107 -4.68 12.90 -9.37
C GLU A 107 -4.56 11.43 -9.78
N LYS A 108 -5.03 10.53 -8.90
CA LYS A 108 -4.92 9.09 -9.09
C LYS A 108 -6.21 8.36 -8.74
N ILE A 109 -6.60 7.43 -9.60
CA ILE A 109 -7.72 6.50 -9.39
C ILE A 109 -7.18 5.08 -9.40
N GLU A 110 -7.36 4.36 -8.29
CA GLU A 110 -6.91 3.00 -8.11
C GLU A 110 -8.10 2.04 -8.05
N LEU A 111 -8.11 1.00 -8.90
CA LEU A 111 -9.12 -0.04 -8.83
C LEU A 111 -8.62 -1.21 -7.98
N TRP A 112 -9.40 -1.56 -6.99
CA TRP A 112 -9.10 -2.56 -5.98
C TRP A 112 -10.16 -3.64 -5.90
N GLY A 113 -9.80 -4.80 -5.33
CA GLY A 113 -10.71 -5.90 -5.08
C GLY A 113 -10.00 -7.05 -4.37
N GLY A 114 -10.62 -8.22 -4.33
CA GLY A 114 -9.89 -9.46 -4.08
C GLY A 114 -8.93 -9.69 -5.25
N GLU A 115 -9.49 -10.00 -6.45
CA GLU A 115 -8.80 -9.93 -7.72
C GLU A 115 -9.61 -9.03 -8.68
N PRO A 116 -9.10 -7.84 -9.03
CA PRO A 116 -9.84 -6.89 -9.88
C PRO A 116 -10.29 -7.45 -11.22
N PHE A 117 -9.49 -8.30 -11.87
CA PHE A 117 -9.85 -8.84 -13.18
C PHE A 117 -10.99 -9.86 -13.16
N LEU A 118 -11.43 -10.34 -12.00
CA LEU A 118 -12.72 -11.02 -11.88
C LEU A 118 -13.91 -10.09 -12.17
N TYR A 119 -13.72 -8.80 -12.01
CA TYR A 119 -14.72 -7.76 -12.22
C TYR A 119 -14.55 -7.06 -13.56
N TRP A 120 -14.07 -7.78 -14.58
CA TRP A 120 -13.67 -7.22 -15.86
C TRP A 120 -14.78 -6.37 -16.54
N ALA A 121 -16.03 -6.83 -16.49
CA ALA A 121 -17.17 -6.07 -17.00
C ALA A 121 -17.33 -4.71 -16.33
N LYS A 122 -17.05 -4.61 -15.01
CA LYS A 122 -17.09 -3.34 -14.28
C LYS A 122 -15.94 -2.44 -14.67
N ILE A 123 -14.72 -2.98 -14.82
CA ILE A 123 -13.53 -2.23 -15.23
C ILE A 123 -13.75 -1.60 -16.60
N LYS A 124 -14.26 -2.38 -17.58
CA LYS A 124 -14.58 -1.91 -18.93
C LYS A 124 -15.60 -0.77 -18.95
N ARG A 125 -16.47 -0.70 -17.95
CA ARG A 125 -17.47 0.36 -17.84
C ARG A 125 -16.95 1.58 -17.07
N LEU A 126 -16.23 1.34 -15.96
CA LEU A 126 -15.72 2.40 -15.07
C LEU A 126 -14.61 3.23 -15.70
N ILE A 127 -13.57 2.58 -16.25
CA ILE A 127 -12.36 3.28 -16.72
C ILE A 127 -12.68 4.31 -17.80
N PRO A 128 -13.41 3.99 -18.90
CA PRO A 128 -13.72 4.98 -19.91
C PRO A 128 -14.54 6.16 -19.37
N ALA A 129 -15.56 5.89 -18.54
CA ALA A 129 -16.41 6.94 -17.96
C ALA A 129 -15.64 7.83 -17.00
N LEU A 130 -14.73 7.26 -16.19
CA LEU A 130 -13.90 8.04 -15.28
C LEU A 130 -12.80 8.82 -16.03
N ALA A 131 -12.26 8.28 -17.13
CA ALA A 131 -11.28 8.97 -17.97
C ALA A 131 -11.90 10.16 -18.73
N GLU A 132 -13.13 10.02 -19.19
CA GLU A 132 -13.88 11.12 -19.80
C GLU A 132 -14.11 12.25 -18.77
N ARG A 133 -14.50 11.87 -17.54
CA ARG A 133 -14.80 12.83 -16.47
C ARG A 133 -13.54 13.46 -15.87
N PHE A 134 -12.48 12.68 -15.71
CA PHE A 134 -11.21 13.08 -15.07
C PHE A 134 -10.02 12.83 -16.02
N PRO A 135 -9.90 13.57 -17.11
CA PRO A 135 -8.95 13.26 -18.18
C PRO A 135 -7.47 13.38 -17.77
N LYS A 136 -7.17 13.97 -16.62
CA LYS A 136 -5.81 14.09 -16.07
C LYS A 136 -5.51 13.06 -14.99
N ALA A 137 -6.50 12.28 -14.56
CA ALA A 137 -6.30 11.28 -13.52
C ALA A 137 -5.47 10.10 -14.05
N ALA A 138 -4.48 9.68 -13.28
CA ALA A 138 -3.73 8.47 -13.55
C ALA A 138 -4.48 7.24 -13.03
N PHE A 139 -4.62 6.20 -13.84
CA PHE A 139 -5.27 4.95 -13.45
C PHE A 139 -4.27 3.89 -13.06
N SER A 140 -4.60 3.11 -12.03
CA SER A 140 -3.80 1.94 -11.65
C SER A 140 -4.66 0.77 -11.16
N ILE A 141 -4.16 -0.46 -11.40
CA ILE A 141 -4.78 -1.70 -10.95
C ILE A 141 -3.70 -2.57 -10.31
N ILE A 142 -4.04 -3.21 -9.18
CA ILE A 142 -3.20 -4.23 -8.56
C ILE A 142 -3.88 -5.58 -8.77
N THR A 143 -3.17 -6.53 -9.38
CA THR A 143 -3.69 -7.85 -9.77
C THR A 143 -2.71 -8.95 -9.39
N ASN A 144 -3.21 -10.19 -9.23
CA ASN A 144 -2.33 -11.36 -9.12
C ASN A 144 -1.78 -11.85 -10.48
N GLY A 145 -2.17 -11.22 -11.58
CA GLY A 145 -1.69 -11.50 -12.93
C GLY A 145 -2.22 -12.78 -13.58
N SER A 146 -2.94 -13.63 -12.85
CA SER A 146 -3.38 -14.95 -13.35
C SER A 146 -4.49 -14.90 -14.40
N LEU A 147 -5.17 -13.76 -14.52
CA LEU A 147 -6.28 -13.56 -15.46
C LEU A 147 -5.92 -12.63 -16.62
N LEU A 148 -4.63 -12.31 -16.79
CA LEU A 148 -4.17 -11.54 -17.95
C LEU A 148 -4.39 -12.31 -19.23
N ASP A 149 -4.87 -11.61 -20.26
CA ASP A 149 -5.08 -12.11 -21.61
C ASP A 149 -4.93 -10.96 -22.63
N ARG A 150 -5.15 -11.24 -23.89
CA ARG A 150 -5.03 -10.24 -24.97
C ARG A 150 -6.00 -9.08 -24.81
N GLU A 151 -7.26 -9.35 -24.46
CA GLU A 151 -8.28 -8.31 -24.31
C GLU A 151 -7.89 -7.31 -23.21
N LYS A 152 -7.41 -7.83 -22.07
CA LYS A 152 -6.98 -6.99 -20.95
C LYS A 152 -5.74 -6.19 -21.28
N LEU A 153 -4.75 -6.79 -21.94
CA LEU A 153 -3.55 -6.10 -22.38
C LEU A 153 -3.88 -4.92 -23.30
N ASP A 154 -4.68 -5.15 -24.33
CA ASP A 154 -5.08 -4.10 -25.27
C ASP A 154 -5.82 -2.97 -24.57
N PHE A 155 -6.70 -3.29 -23.64
CA PHE A 155 -7.43 -2.29 -22.83
C PHE A 155 -6.51 -1.50 -21.89
N ILE A 156 -5.56 -2.17 -21.22
CA ILE A 156 -4.57 -1.54 -20.35
C ILE A 156 -3.73 -0.52 -21.13
N VAL A 157 -3.29 -0.91 -22.33
CA VAL A 157 -2.51 -0.03 -23.20
C VAL A 157 -3.35 1.16 -23.69
N ALA A 158 -4.57 0.89 -24.17
CA ALA A 158 -5.46 1.91 -24.72
C ALA A 158 -5.85 3.01 -23.68
N HIS A 159 -5.94 2.63 -22.41
CA HIS A 159 -6.35 3.55 -21.32
C HIS A 159 -5.20 4.00 -20.43
N ASP A 160 -3.95 3.75 -20.81
CA ASP A 160 -2.74 4.13 -20.04
C ASP A 160 -2.76 3.70 -18.57
N ILE A 161 -3.23 2.49 -18.27
CA ILE A 161 -3.38 1.98 -16.91
C ILE A 161 -2.02 1.46 -16.40
N ALA A 162 -1.59 1.92 -15.22
CA ALA A 162 -0.45 1.34 -14.52
C ALA A 162 -0.84 0.01 -13.85
N ILE A 163 -0.01 -1.00 -13.97
CA ILE A 163 -0.28 -2.33 -13.40
C ILE A 163 0.78 -2.70 -12.38
N THR A 164 0.33 -3.10 -11.20
CA THR A 164 1.19 -3.75 -10.21
C THR A 164 0.76 -5.22 -10.10
N ILE A 165 1.69 -6.13 -10.39
CA ILE A 165 1.45 -7.56 -10.26
C ILE A 165 1.89 -8.00 -8.86
N SER A 166 0.96 -8.53 -8.10
CA SER A 166 1.23 -9.11 -6.80
C SER A 166 1.86 -10.50 -6.97
N HIS A 167 3.16 -10.62 -6.69
CA HIS A 167 3.89 -11.87 -6.84
C HIS A 167 5.03 -11.99 -5.82
N ASP A 168 5.09 -13.09 -5.10
CA ASP A 168 6.01 -13.25 -3.96
C ASP A 168 7.34 -13.96 -4.32
N GLY A 169 7.65 -14.06 -5.62
CA GLY A 169 8.86 -14.77 -6.05
C GLY A 169 8.91 -16.22 -5.56
N PRO A 170 9.98 -16.66 -4.88
CA PRO A 170 10.08 -18.02 -4.33
C PRO A 170 8.96 -18.37 -3.34
N GLY A 171 8.32 -17.37 -2.71
CA GLY A 171 7.21 -17.53 -1.77
C GLY A 171 5.83 -17.67 -2.42
N GLN A 172 5.74 -17.68 -3.74
CA GLN A 172 4.46 -17.63 -4.49
C GLN A 172 3.48 -18.76 -4.12
N HIS A 173 3.97 -19.92 -3.73
CA HIS A 173 3.14 -21.05 -3.29
C HIS A 173 2.23 -20.73 -2.07
N LEU A 174 2.58 -19.72 -1.26
CA LEU A 174 1.76 -19.25 -0.14
C LEU A 174 0.61 -18.34 -0.61
N ARG A 175 0.69 -17.82 -1.82
CA ARG A 175 -0.35 -17.00 -2.45
C ARG A 175 -1.31 -17.85 -3.27
N GLY A 176 -0.78 -18.76 -4.08
CA GLY A 176 -1.52 -19.59 -5.01
C GLY A 176 -0.64 -20.13 -6.12
N PRO A 177 -1.23 -20.65 -7.21
CA PRO A 177 -0.46 -21.10 -8.37
C PRO A 177 0.44 -20.00 -8.92
N ASP A 178 1.67 -20.37 -9.32
CA ASP A 178 2.60 -19.43 -9.93
C ASP A 178 2.20 -19.17 -11.40
N PRO A 179 1.84 -17.92 -11.78
CA PRO A 179 1.50 -17.62 -13.16
C PRO A 179 2.71 -17.76 -14.12
N PHE A 180 3.95 -17.80 -13.61
CA PHE A 180 5.12 -18.08 -14.44
C PHE A 180 5.30 -19.55 -14.79
N ASP A 181 4.66 -20.48 -14.07
CA ASP A 181 4.66 -21.91 -14.41
C ASP A 181 3.69 -22.23 -15.56
N ASP A 182 2.68 -21.38 -15.79
CA ASP A 182 1.75 -21.48 -16.89
C ASP A 182 2.30 -20.72 -18.11
N PRO A 183 2.58 -21.40 -19.24
CA PRO A 183 3.17 -20.75 -20.43
C PRO A 183 2.32 -19.61 -21.02
N GLU A 184 0.99 -19.72 -20.95
CA GLU A 184 0.09 -18.70 -21.46
C GLU A 184 0.09 -17.46 -20.56
N LYS A 185 -0.07 -17.62 -19.24
CA LYS A 185 -0.02 -16.51 -18.27
C LYS A 185 1.33 -15.81 -18.28
N ARG A 186 2.41 -16.58 -18.30
CA ARG A 186 3.77 -16.06 -18.44
C ARG A 186 3.94 -15.22 -19.70
N ARG A 187 3.37 -15.68 -20.83
CA ARG A 187 3.39 -14.92 -22.09
C ARG A 187 2.73 -13.56 -21.93
N TRP A 188 1.55 -13.50 -21.32
CA TRP A 188 0.83 -12.24 -21.15
C TRP A 188 1.48 -11.30 -20.16
N ILE A 189 2.06 -11.80 -19.05
CA ILE A 189 2.86 -11.00 -18.12
C ILE A 189 4.05 -10.38 -18.87
N LYS A 190 4.81 -11.18 -19.63
CA LYS A 190 5.96 -10.67 -20.40
C LYS A 190 5.56 -9.67 -21.48
N ALA A 191 4.44 -9.88 -22.15
CA ALA A 191 3.91 -8.93 -23.12
C ALA A 191 3.54 -7.59 -22.45
N LEU A 192 2.86 -7.64 -21.29
CA LEU A 192 2.51 -6.44 -20.53
C LEU A 192 3.76 -5.66 -20.09
N LEU A 193 4.80 -6.33 -19.60
CA LEU A 193 6.07 -5.70 -19.22
C LEU A 193 6.76 -5.03 -20.41
N ALA A 194 6.73 -5.67 -21.59
CA ALA A 194 7.34 -5.17 -22.80
C ALA A 194 6.57 -3.97 -23.40
N GLU A 195 5.23 -4.02 -23.39
CA GLU A 195 4.38 -2.95 -23.95
C GLU A 195 4.21 -1.76 -23.01
N ARG A 196 4.45 -1.96 -21.68
CA ARG A 196 4.25 -0.95 -20.64
C ARG A 196 5.49 -0.76 -19.74
N PRO A 197 6.68 -0.47 -20.31
CA PRO A 197 7.89 -0.26 -19.52
C PRO A 197 7.71 0.94 -18.57
N GLY A 198 8.14 0.78 -17.32
CA GLY A 198 7.99 1.82 -16.28
C GLY A 198 6.55 2.04 -15.78
N ARG A 199 5.55 1.39 -16.39
CA ARG A 199 4.14 1.45 -15.96
C ARG A 199 3.65 0.13 -15.42
N THR A 200 4.50 -0.90 -15.44
CA THR A 200 4.23 -2.23 -14.90
C THR A 200 5.39 -2.62 -13.98
N GLY A 201 5.04 -3.18 -12.82
CA GLY A 201 6.01 -3.69 -11.86
C GLY A 201 5.38 -4.75 -10.96
N PHE A 202 6.15 -5.21 -9.99
CA PHE A 202 5.71 -6.21 -9.02
C PHE A 202 5.64 -5.63 -7.63
N ASN A 203 4.77 -6.21 -6.79
CA ASN A 203 4.74 -5.96 -5.36
C ASN A 203 4.75 -7.30 -4.61
N VAL A 204 5.63 -7.39 -3.61
CA VAL A 204 5.93 -8.60 -2.87
C VAL A 204 5.47 -8.45 -1.43
N VAL A 205 4.76 -9.45 -0.91
CA VAL A 205 4.53 -9.62 0.51
C VAL A 205 5.64 -10.49 1.09
N LEU A 206 6.30 -10.02 2.14
CA LEU A 206 7.33 -10.79 2.83
C LEU A 206 6.72 -11.94 3.62
N THR A 207 7.28 -13.12 3.39
CA THR A 207 6.91 -14.38 4.03
C THR A 207 8.18 -15.16 4.38
N ARG A 208 8.04 -16.27 5.11
CA ARG A 208 9.16 -17.19 5.35
C ARG A 208 9.78 -17.77 4.07
N GLY A 209 9.01 -17.81 2.97
CA GLY A 209 9.46 -18.35 1.69
C GLY A 209 10.30 -17.39 0.84
N ASN A 210 10.39 -16.10 1.20
CA ASN A 210 11.01 -15.08 0.35
C ASN A 210 11.70 -13.95 1.12
N HIS A 211 12.12 -14.19 2.36
CA HIS A 211 12.73 -13.18 3.22
C HIS A 211 14.21 -12.89 2.90
N ASP A 212 14.85 -13.71 2.08
CA ASP A 212 16.16 -13.39 1.50
C ASP A 212 15.98 -12.47 0.29
N LEU A 213 16.24 -11.18 0.46
CA LEU A 213 16.02 -10.18 -0.58
C LEU A 213 16.99 -10.30 -1.75
N ARG A 214 18.19 -10.85 -1.57
CA ARG A 214 19.11 -11.13 -2.68
C ARG A 214 18.57 -12.25 -3.56
N ALA A 215 18.13 -13.35 -2.95
CA ALA A 215 17.51 -14.45 -3.68
C ALA A 215 16.22 -14.00 -4.38
N LEU A 216 15.42 -13.15 -3.72
CA LEU A 216 14.23 -12.54 -4.30
C LEU A 216 14.54 -11.69 -5.54
N LYS A 217 15.54 -10.80 -5.44
CA LYS A 217 16.00 -9.97 -6.56
C LYS A 217 16.51 -10.81 -7.73
N ALA A 218 17.33 -11.84 -7.42
CA ALA A 218 17.84 -12.77 -8.42
C ALA A 218 16.72 -13.54 -9.12
N TRP A 219 15.71 -13.98 -8.40
CA TRP A 219 14.54 -14.68 -8.95
C TRP A 219 13.79 -13.79 -9.96
N PHE A 220 13.47 -12.54 -9.60
CA PHE A 220 12.81 -11.63 -10.54
C PHE A 220 13.70 -11.29 -11.75
N ALA A 221 15.00 -11.07 -11.54
CA ALA A 221 15.94 -10.82 -12.63
C ALA A 221 15.98 -11.98 -13.66
N GLU A 222 15.93 -13.23 -13.18
CA GLU A 222 15.86 -14.43 -14.03
C GLU A 222 14.54 -14.49 -14.82
N LYS A 223 13.41 -14.23 -14.15
CA LYS A 223 12.06 -14.40 -14.79
C LYS A 223 11.70 -13.28 -15.75
N VAL A 224 12.05 -12.03 -15.41
CA VAL A 224 11.53 -10.83 -16.11
C VAL A 224 12.60 -9.78 -16.45
N GLY A 225 13.83 -9.97 -16.02
CA GLY A 225 14.93 -9.04 -16.25
C GLY A 225 15.26 -8.17 -15.04
N PRO A 226 16.52 -7.64 -14.98
CA PRO A 226 17.04 -6.93 -13.81
C PRO A 226 16.43 -5.53 -13.60
N ASP A 227 15.88 -4.91 -14.66
CA ASP A 227 15.44 -3.52 -14.65
C ASP A 227 13.97 -3.35 -14.24
N ILE A 228 13.29 -4.45 -13.90
CA ILE A 228 11.88 -4.41 -13.51
C ILE A 228 11.74 -3.95 -12.06
N PHE A 229 10.85 -2.98 -11.85
CA PHE A 229 10.54 -2.51 -10.49
C PHE A 229 9.85 -3.61 -9.68
N VAL A 230 10.40 -3.87 -8.51
CA VAL A 230 9.84 -4.77 -7.50
C VAL A 230 9.70 -4.00 -6.19
N GLY A 231 8.47 -3.72 -5.78
CA GLY A 231 8.17 -3.08 -4.50
C GLY A 231 8.00 -4.10 -3.37
N LEU A 232 8.22 -3.65 -2.13
CA LEU A 232 8.06 -4.47 -0.94
C LEU A 232 6.91 -3.96 -0.08
N GLU A 233 5.86 -4.77 0.07
CA GLU A 233 4.74 -4.46 0.97
C GLU A 233 5.13 -4.66 2.46
N GLY A 234 6.03 -5.57 2.71
CA GLY A 234 6.40 -6.01 4.05
C GLY A 234 5.59 -7.22 4.49
N VAL A 235 5.54 -7.46 5.80
CA VAL A 235 4.76 -8.54 6.39
C VAL A 235 3.31 -8.08 6.53
N VAL A 236 2.36 -8.90 6.05
CA VAL A 236 0.93 -8.64 6.18
C VAL A 236 0.37 -9.40 7.37
N ASN A 237 -0.35 -8.70 8.24
CA ASN A 237 -1.12 -9.31 9.31
C ASN A 237 -2.59 -9.37 8.92
N VAL A 238 -3.24 -10.52 9.19
CA VAL A 238 -4.69 -10.64 9.01
C VAL A 238 -5.43 -9.82 10.07
N TYR A 239 -6.56 -9.24 9.68
CA TYR A 239 -7.36 -8.40 10.59
C TYR A 239 -8.03 -9.20 11.72
N ASP A 240 -8.30 -10.48 11.51
CA ASP A 240 -8.87 -11.35 12.51
C ASP A 240 -7.81 -12.38 12.97
N ALA A 241 -7.37 -12.24 14.22
CA ALA A 241 -6.38 -13.14 14.83
C ALA A 241 -6.88 -14.60 14.92
N ALA A 242 -8.19 -14.84 14.93
CA ALA A 242 -8.77 -16.18 14.94
C ALA A 242 -8.60 -16.91 13.60
N THR A 243 -8.48 -16.18 12.50
CA THR A 243 -8.21 -16.74 11.16
C THR A 243 -6.73 -16.71 10.77
N ALA A 244 -5.88 -16.14 11.60
CA ALA A 244 -4.44 -16.13 11.42
C ALA A 244 -3.87 -17.56 11.51
N ILE A 245 -4.03 -18.33 10.45
CA ILE A 245 -3.33 -19.59 10.27
C ILE A 245 -1.86 -19.23 10.17
N GLY A 246 -1.10 -19.48 11.22
CA GLY A 246 0.30 -19.31 11.56
C GLY A 246 1.42 -19.11 10.51
N THR A 247 1.10 -18.68 9.30
CA THR A 247 2.01 -18.60 8.16
C THR A 247 2.76 -17.28 8.02
N GLY A 248 2.40 -16.24 8.77
CA GLY A 248 2.96 -14.91 8.63
C GLY A 248 3.91 -14.46 9.73
N ARG A 249 4.00 -15.17 10.85
CA ARG A 249 4.88 -14.75 11.94
C ARG A 249 6.27 -15.35 11.77
N PHE A 250 7.25 -14.49 11.67
CA PHE A 250 8.66 -14.88 11.74
C PHE A 250 9.04 -15.18 13.19
N GLU A 251 9.82 -16.22 13.37
CA GLU A 251 10.51 -16.48 14.64
C GLU A 251 11.62 -15.42 14.86
N PRO A 252 12.07 -15.17 16.11
CA PRO A 252 13.07 -14.14 16.38
C PRO A 252 14.36 -14.29 15.55
N ALA A 253 14.81 -15.52 15.30
CA ALA A 253 15.99 -15.78 14.47
C ALA A 253 15.73 -15.43 12.99
N GLU A 254 14.53 -15.70 12.47
CA GLU A 254 14.11 -15.35 11.11
C GLU A 254 13.98 -13.84 10.95
N LEU A 255 13.43 -13.13 11.96
CA LEU A 255 13.38 -11.67 11.97
C LEU A 255 14.77 -11.05 11.92
N ASN A 256 15.72 -11.60 12.64
CA ASN A 256 17.11 -11.16 12.59
C ASN A 256 17.72 -11.36 11.20
N SER A 257 17.52 -12.54 10.60
CA SER A 257 17.96 -12.81 9.23
C SER A 257 17.33 -11.86 8.21
N LEU A 258 16.01 -11.62 8.32
CA LEU A 258 15.32 -10.66 7.47
C LEU A 258 15.88 -9.24 7.64
N THR A 259 16.14 -8.80 8.89
CA THR A 259 16.70 -7.47 9.17
C THR A 259 18.05 -7.29 8.47
N TRP A 260 18.94 -8.28 8.57
CA TRP A 260 20.23 -8.27 7.88
C TRP A 260 20.07 -8.29 6.36
N SER A 261 19.18 -9.10 5.82
CA SER A 261 18.88 -9.14 4.38
C SER A 261 18.40 -7.79 3.84
N VAL A 262 17.51 -7.11 4.58
CA VAL A 262 17.06 -5.75 4.23
C VAL A 262 18.21 -4.75 4.29
N PHE A 263 19.03 -4.81 5.35
CA PHE A 263 20.18 -3.93 5.50
C PHE A 263 21.18 -4.10 4.35
N GLU A 264 21.54 -5.33 4.03
CA GLU A 264 22.46 -5.63 2.94
C GLU A 264 21.94 -5.16 1.59
N ALA A 265 20.63 -5.39 1.30
CA ALA A 265 20.00 -4.92 0.08
C ALA A 265 20.06 -3.39 -0.05
N LEU A 266 19.83 -2.65 1.05
CA LEU A 266 19.91 -1.19 1.07
C LEU A 266 21.34 -0.65 0.98
N VAL A 267 22.31 -1.39 1.50
CA VAL A 267 23.74 -1.05 1.35
C VAL A 267 24.20 -1.18 -0.10
N GLU A 268 23.71 -2.20 -0.81
CA GLU A 268 24.00 -2.42 -2.23
C GLU A 268 23.28 -1.41 -3.14
N ASP A 269 22.00 -1.17 -2.84
CA ASP A 269 21.13 -0.26 -3.58
C ASP A 269 20.21 0.49 -2.62
N PRO A 270 20.46 1.77 -2.31
CA PRO A 270 19.61 2.56 -1.41
C PRO A 270 18.14 2.66 -1.82
N ASN A 271 17.82 2.38 -3.09
CA ASN A 271 16.47 2.37 -3.61
C ASN A 271 15.89 0.95 -3.77
N ALA A 272 16.61 -0.07 -3.30
CA ALA A 272 16.17 -1.45 -3.39
C ALA A 272 14.71 -1.61 -2.94
N PHE A 273 13.92 -2.30 -3.74
CA PHE A 273 12.52 -2.63 -3.44
C PHE A 273 11.62 -1.42 -3.08
N GLY A 274 11.97 -0.21 -3.54
CA GLY A 274 11.24 1.02 -3.20
C GLY A 274 11.40 1.47 -1.74
N LEU A 275 12.34 0.91 -1.00
CA LEU A 275 12.57 1.26 0.42
C LEU A 275 13.26 2.62 0.58
N GLY A 276 13.99 3.10 -0.44
CA GLY A 276 14.71 4.37 -0.39
C GLY A 276 13.80 5.56 -0.10
N GLU A 277 12.59 5.57 -0.63
CA GLU A 277 11.61 6.63 -0.40
C GLU A 277 11.22 6.74 1.09
N ARG A 278 11.03 5.61 1.76
CA ARG A 278 10.73 5.55 3.21
C ARG A 278 11.89 6.05 4.06
N ILE A 279 13.11 5.71 3.68
CA ILE A 279 14.32 6.19 4.36
C ILE A 279 14.45 7.70 4.18
N ASN A 280 14.23 8.22 2.97
CA ASN A 280 14.24 9.64 2.70
C ASN A 280 13.16 10.40 3.49
N GLU A 281 11.96 9.84 3.62
CA GLU A 281 10.91 10.41 4.48
C GLU A 281 11.30 10.42 5.97
N PHE A 282 11.98 9.37 6.43
CA PHE A 282 12.49 9.31 7.80
C PHE A 282 13.53 10.40 8.05
N TYR A 283 14.51 10.56 7.15
CA TYR A 283 15.49 11.66 7.24
C TYR A 283 14.82 13.03 7.16
N ALA A 284 13.86 13.20 6.26
CA ALA A 284 13.09 14.43 6.17
C ALA A 284 12.32 14.72 7.47
N SER A 285 11.85 13.72 8.18
CA SER A 285 11.19 13.89 9.48
C SER A 285 12.17 14.45 10.53
N ILE A 286 13.39 13.95 10.56
CA ILE A 286 14.44 14.46 11.46
C ILE A 286 14.83 15.89 11.08
N GLN A 287 15.15 16.15 9.81
CA GLN A 287 15.53 17.48 9.32
C GLN A 287 14.48 18.53 9.63
N ARG A 288 13.24 18.11 9.56
CA ARG A 288 12.10 18.99 9.77
C ARG A 288 11.53 18.91 11.17
N ARG A 289 12.04 18.13 12.08
CA ARG A 289 11.55 17.89 13.46
C ARG A 289 10.06 17.58 13.50
N ARG A 290 9.62 16.66 12.62
CA ARG A 290 8.22 16.32 12.45
C ARG A 290 7.72 15.47 13.62
N PRO A 291 6.75 15.94 14.43
CA PRO A 291 6.25 15.14 15.52
C PRO A 291 5.45 13.95 15.01
N ILE A 292 5.38 12.89 15.80
CA ILE A 292 4.69 11.64 15.47
C ILE A 292 3.22 11.86 15.06
N GLN A 293 2.53 12.83 15.68
CA GLN A 293 1.14 13.18 15.36
C GLN A 293 0.98 13.89 14.01
N ALA A 294 2.07 14.36 13.40
CA ALA A 294 2.06 15.01 12.10
C ALA A 294 2.45 14.05 10.97
N LEU A 295 2.66 12.77 11.26
CA LEU A 295 2.93 11.71 10.30
C LEU A 295 1.64 10.98 9.97
N GLY A 296 1.39 10.76 8.67
CA GLY A 296 0.34 9.86 8.21
C GLY A 296 0.72 8.39 8.44
N GLN A 297 -0.29 7.52 8.45
CA GLN A 297 -0.08 6.07 8.43
C GLN A 297 0.64 5.66 7.13
N LYS A 298 1.36 4.53 7.19
CA LYS A 298 2.07 3.97 6.03
C LYS A 298 1.19 3.82 4.78
N CYS A 299 -0.08 3.43 4.97
CA CYS A 299 -1.04 3.24 3.87
C CYS A 299 -1.67 4.55 3.36
N GLY A 300 -1.48 5.69 4.05
CA GLY A 300 -2.03 7.00 3.70
C GLY A 300 -3.55 7.12 3.86
N MET A 301 -4.23 6.10 4.39
CA MET A 301 -5.70 6.12 4.50
C MET A 301 -6.24 7.00 5.63
N ASP A 302 -5.38 7.49 6.52
CA ASP A 302 -5.68 8.53 7.50
C ASP A 302 -5.62 9.94 6.92
N SER A 303 -5.16 10.11 5.69
CA SER A 303 -5.21 11.40 5.01
C SER A 303 -6.64 11.77 4.59
N ALA A 304 -6.99 13.05 4.70
CA ALA A 304 -8.27 13.56 4.23
C ALA A 304 -8.43 13.45 2.71
N ASP A 305 -7.32 13.53 1.97
CA ASP A 305 -7.29 13.50 0.51
C ASP A 305 -7.16 12.09 -0.12
N ALA A 306 -7.20 11.03 0.72
CA ALA A 306 -7.26 9.65 0.28
C ALA A 306 -8.59 9.00 0.69
N ILE A 307 -9.37 8.54 -0.28
CA ILE A 307 -10.68 7.93 -0.05
C ILE A 307 -10.69 6.52 -0.60
N ALA A 308 -11.13 5.55 0.21
CA ALA A 308 -11.51 4.21 -0.23
C ALA A 308 -13.03 4.08 -0.22
N VAL A 309 -13.62 3.75 -1.35
CA VAL A 309 -15.07 3.68 -1.53
C VAL A 309 -15.43 2.42 -2.32
N ASP A 310 -16.54 1.76 -1.95
CA ASP A 310 -17.12 0.71 -2.79
C ASP A 310 -18.10 1.29 -3.83
N LEU A 311 -18.56 0.46 -4.76
CA LEU A 311 -19.49 0.89 -5.82
C LEU A 311 -20.90 1.24 -5.31
N ARG A 312 -21.19 1.05 -4.03
CA ARG A 312 -22.44 1.46 -3.38
C ARG A 312 -22.29 2.78 -2.62
N GLY A 313 -21.11 3.38 -2.64
CA GLY A 313 -20.86 4.64 -1.95
C GLY A 313 -20.45 4.52 -0.48
N ASN A 314 -20.22 3.31 0.03
CA ASN A 314 -19.70 3.14 1.38
C ASN A 314 -18.22 3.55 1.42
N VAL A 315 -17.86 4.41 2.36
CA VAL A 315 -16.48 4.84 2.59
C VAL A 315 -15.86 4.02 3.70
N MET A 316 -14.64 3.52 3.47
CA MET A 316 -13.98 2.54 4.34
C MET A 316 -12.65 3.04 4.88
N THR A 317 -12.22 2.48 6.00
CA THR A 317 -10.89 2.72 6.59
C THR A 317 -9.75 2.29 5.68
N CYS A 318 -9.98 1.28 4.83
CA CYS A 318 -8.99 0.72 3.92
C CYS A 318 -9.68 0.10 2.70
N GLN A 319 -9.06 0.19 1.54
CA GLN A 319 -9.54 -0.46 0.30
C GLN A 319 -9.58 -2.00 0.39
N ASN A 320 -8.86 -2.57 1.35
CA ASN A 320 -8.79 -4.03 1.58
C ASN A 320 -9.84 -4.54 2.56
N THR A 321 -10.72 -3.68 3.08
CA THR A 321 -11.78 -4.08 4.02
C THR A 321 -13.15 -3.99 3.38
N GLY A 322 -14.09 -4.82 3.85
CA GLY A 322 -15.51 -4.64 3.52
C GLY A 322 -16.13 -3.48 4.30
N ALA A 323 -17.26 -2.98 3.82
CA ALA A 323 -18.02 -1.90 4.47
C ALA A 323 -18.86 -2.42 5.66
N LYS A 324 -18.20 -3.09 6.61
CA LYS A 324 -18.85 -3.71 7.79
C LYS A 324 -18.18 -3.25 9.08
N GLY A 325 -19.00 -3.10 10.13
CA GLY A 325 -18.51 -2.75 11.47
C GLY A 325 -17.65 -1.49 11.48
N ALA A 326 -16.56 -1.51 12.23
CA ALA A 326 -15.64 -0.39 12.37
C ALA A 326 -14.86 -0.03 11.09
N HIS A 327 -14.91 -0.87 10.05
CA HIS A 327 -14.26 -0.57 8.78
C HIS A 327 -15.05 0.38 7.89
N LYS A 328 -16.36 0.53 8.10
CA LYS A 328 -17.17 1.55 7.44
C LYS A 328 -17.12 2.85 8.24
N ILE A 329 -16.63 3.93 7.65
CA ILE A 329 -16.49 5.23 8.28
C ILE A 329 -17.51 6.27 7.79
N GLY A 330 -18.38 5.90 6.86
CA GLY A 330 -19.45 6.74 6.36
C GLY A 330 -19.97 6.31 5.00
N HIS A 331 -20.70 7.20 4.34
CA HIS A 331 -21.27 6.99 3.02
C HIS A 331 -21.25 8.29 2.21
N VAL A 332 -21.01 8.21 0.90
CA VAL A 332 -20.89 9.40 0.04
C VAL A 332 -22.17 10.25 -0.04
N ALA A 333 -23.34 9.66 0.23
CA ALA A 333 -24.61 10.40 0.30
C ALA A 333 -24.70 11.34 1.51
N ASP A 334 -23.93 11.10 2.55
CA ASP A 334 -23.80 11.97 3.73
C ASP A 334 -22.30 12.23 3.97
N PHE A 335 -21.70 12.91 2.99
CA PHE A 335 -20.23 13.04 2.90
C PHE A 335 -19.63 13.74 4.12
N ASP A 336 -20.31 14.74 4.65
CA ASP A 336 -19.81 15.55 5.76
C ASP A 336 -19.88 14.82 7.12
N ALA A 337 -20.64 13.70 7.19
CA ALA A 337 -20.66 12.80 8.34
C ALA A 337 -19.56 11.72 8.29
N ILE A 338 -18.76 11.65 7.20
CA ILE A 338 -17.65 10.69 7.13
C ILE A 338 -16.61 11.05 8.19
N ALA A 339 -16.32 10.11 9.09
CA ALA A 339 -15.41 10.32 10.20
C ALA A 339 -14.55 9.08 10.47
N LEU A 340 -13.24 9.22 10.29
CA LEU A 340 -12.26 8.22 10.69
C LEU A 340 -11.93 8.40 12.17
N ASP A 341 -12.15 7.36 12.96
CA ASP A 341 -11.71 7.32 14.35
C ASP A 341 -10.18 7.37 14.42
N THR A 342 -9.66 8.38 15.10
CA THR A 342 -8.22 8.60 15.29
C THR A 342 -7.68 7.97 16.56
N ALA A 343 -8.53 7.46 17.45
CA ALA A 343 -8.08 6.87 18.71
C ALA A 343 -7.15 5.66 18.50
N THR A 344 -7.31 4.94 17.38
CA THR A 344 -6.49 3.79 17.00
C THR A 344 -5.24 4.16 16.19
N HIS A 345 -5.00 5.44 15.93
CA HIS A 345 -3.81 5.90 15.20
C HIS A 345 -2.53 5.49 15.93
N PHE A 346 -1.48 5.11 15.19
CA PHE A 346 -0.23 4.62 15.79
C PHE A 346 0.42 5.62 16.76
N ALA A 347 0.21 6.91 16.55
CA ALA A 347 0.71 7.96 17.45
C ALA A 347 0.11 7.90 18.88
N PHE A 348 -0.94 7.10 19.08
CA PHE A 348 -1.65 6.96 20.37
C PHE A 348 -1.64 5.52 20.90
N ARG A 349 -1.02 4.57 20.17
CA ARG A 349 -0.89 3.18 20.62
C ARG A 349 0.26 3.04 21.60
N GLU A 350 0.03 2.38 22.72
CA GLU A 350 1.00 2.21 23.79
C GLU A 350 2.30 1.54 23.28
N GLU A 351 2.16 0.50 22.48
CA GLU A 351 3.30 -0.22 21.89
C GLU A 351 4.13 0.66 20.92
N CYS A 352 3.50 1.64 20.26
CA CYS A 352 4.19 2.57 19.38
C CYS A 352 4.87 3.70 20.13
N MET A 353 4.35 4.07 21.30
CA MET A 353 4.90 5.17 22.10
C MET A 353 6.29 4.84 22.69
N SER A 354 6.62 3.58 22.87
CA SER A 354 7.93 3.11 23.33
C SER A 354 8.84 2.60 22.22
N CYS A 355 8.45 2.75 20.93
CA CYS A 355 9.17 2.19 19.81
C CYS A 355 10.17 3.20 19.20
N PRO A 356 11.49 2.88 19.12
CA PRO A 356 12.49 3.78 18.55
C PRO A 356 12.32 3.98 17.03
N VAL A 357 11.66 3.07 16.34
CA VAL A 357 11.50 3.09 14.87
C VAL A 357 10.09 3.52 14.41
N VAL A 358 9.29 4.08 15.30
CA VAL A 358 7.89 4.45 15.01
C VAL A 358 7.78 5.42 13.83
N GLN A 359 8.72 6.33 13.66
CA GLN A 359 8.75 7.28 12.55
C GLN A 359 9.00 6.62 11.18
N LEU A 360 9.72 5.51 11.16
CA LEU A 360 9.95 4.70 9.96
C LEU A 360 8.79 3.73 9.70
N CYS A 361 8.28 3.09 10.76
CA CYS A 361 7.22 2.09 10.68
C CYS A 361 5.85 2.70 10.37
N LYS A 362 5.48 3.78 11.08
CA LYS A 362 4.19 4.50 10.97
C LYS A 362 2.96 3.61 11.24
N GLY A 363 3.14 2.58 12.08
CA GLY A 363 2.07 1.69 12.55
C GLY A 363 1.74 0.50 11.67
#